data_9640c7d2b211e97a2b57297040d1cd45
#
_entry.id   9640c7d2b211e97a2b57297040d1cd45
#
_cell.length_a   1.000
_cell.length_b   1.000
_cell.length_c   1.000
_cell.angle_alpha   90.00
_cell.angle_beta   90.00
_cell.angle_gamma   90.00
#
_symmetry.space_group_name_H-M   'P 1'
#
loop_
_entity.id
_entity.type
_entity.pdbx_description
1 polymer ?
#
loop_
_entity_poly.entity_id
_entity_poly.type
_entity_poly.pdbx_seq_one_letter_code
_entity_poly.pdbx_strand_id
1 'polypeptide(L)'
;RQMCIRDSRNTKPDAAALVANPYYHAWRAGALASGAEIRYLNAFAVDGFVPDLGAQPDAVLARTTIVYLCSPTNPQGGVMSLDDIKSAISLARKHGFLLVIDECYCDIWRGTPPPGALEAAAAIHEEEGADSGLDPLRNLVVLNSLSKRSSAAGLRAGYIIGDALVIGLSVSYTHLRAHETDRY
;
A
#
# COMPACT_ATOMS: atom_id res chain seq x y z
N ARG A 1 -2.72 12.89 4.68
CA ARG A 1 -1.64 11.94 5.00
C ARG A 1 -1.60 11.52 6.47
N GLN A 2 -2.15 12.32 7.38
CA GLN A 2 -2.10 12.06 8.83
C GLN A 2 -3.40 11.47 9.41
N MET A 3 -4.54 11.64 8.73
CA MET A 3 -5.85 11.30 9.30
C MET A 3 -6.07 9.79 9.46
N CYS A 4 -5.82 8.96 8.45
CA CYS A 4 -6.10 7.53 8.56
C CYS A 4 -5.26 6.83 9.65
N ILE A 5 -3.98 7.21 9.79
CA ILE A 5 -3.11 6.62 10.81
C ILE A 5 -3.41 7.22 12.20
N ARG A 6 -3.78 8.50 12.28
CA ARG A 6 -4.16 9.16 13.53
C ARG A 6 -5.48 8.61 14.08
N ASP A 7 -6.47 8.39 13.22
CA ASP A 7 -7.76 7.83 13.62
C ASP A 7 -7.62 6.35 14.03
N SER A 8 -6.75 5.58 13.36
CA SER A 8 -6.44 4.20 13.74
C SER A 8 -5.75 4.12 15.11
N ARG A 9 -4.95 5.11 15.50
CA ARG A 9 -4.32 5.16 16.82
C ARG A 9 -5.34 5.31 17.94
N ASN A 10 -6.46 5.96 17.67
CA ASN A 10 -7.57 6.08 18.63
C ASN A 10 -8.36 4.77 18.77
N THR A 11 -8.23 3.86 17.81
CA THR A 11 -8.98 2.60 17.78
C THR A 11 -8.15 1.37 18.15
N LYS A 12 -6.82 1.43 18.00
CA LYS A 12 -5.90 0.34 18.35
C LYS A 12 -4.79 0.87 19.27
N PRO A 13 -4.81 0.54 20.56
CA PRO A 13 -3.65 0.76 21.43
C PRO A 13 -2.42 0.12 20.82
N ASP A 14 -1.27 0.77 20.88
CA ASP A 14 0.00 0.27 20.32
C ASP A 14 -0.03 -0.02 18.80
N ALA A 15 -0.73 0.81 18.06
CA ALA A 15 -0.83 0.70 16.60
C ALA A 15 0.54 0.58 15.93
N ALA A 16 0.68 -0.37 14.99
CA ALA A 16 1.89 -0.59 14.20
C ALA A 16 1.69 -0.22 12.73
N ALA A 17 2.75 0.32 12.13
CA ALA A 17 2.87 0.54 10.70
C ALA A 17 4.02 -0.33 10.16
N LEU A 18 3.74 -1.22 9.22
CA LEU A 18 4.72 -2.12 8.64
C LEU A 18 5.20 -1.57 7.29
N VAL A 19 6.51 -1.66 7.05
CA VAL A 19 7.13 -1.19 5.81
C VAL A 19 8.24 -2.15 5.38
N ALA A 20 8.31 -2.44 4.07
CA ALA A 20 9.43 -3.18 3.51
C ALA A 20 10.75 -2.46 3.78
N ASN A 21 11.82 -3.21 4.05
CA ASN A 21 13.15 -2.65 4.28
C ASN A 21 14.16 -3.34 3.34
N PRO A 22 14.87 -2.58 2.49
CA PRO A 22 14.88 -1.10 2.33
C PRO A 22 13.56 -0.53 1.77
N TYR A 23 13.34 0.76 1.97
CA TYR A 23 12.10 1.46 1.58
C TYR A 23 12.35 2.87 1.04
N TYR A 24 11.36 3.43 0.36
CA TYR A 24 11.37 4.83 -0.04
C TYR A 24 11.10 5.75 1.17
N HIS A 25 12.02 6.68 1.43
CA HIS A 25 12.07 7.46 2.67
C HIS A 25 10.81 8.28 3.00
N ALA A 26 10.04 8.70 2.00
CA ALA A 26 8.83 9.50 2.22
C ALA A 26 7.78 8.77 3.08
N TRP A 27 7.73 7.44 3.01
CA TRP A 27 6.86 6.62 3.82
C TRP A 27 7.13 6.76 5.32
N ARG A 28 8.41 6.73 5.72
CA ARG A 28 8.80 6.83 7.12
C ARG A 28 8.32 8.12 7.78
N ALA A 29 8.35 9.23 7.05
CA ALA A 29 7.89 10.52 7.58
C ALA A 29 6.40 10.49 7.94
N GLY A 30 5.56 9.87 7.11
CA GLY A 30 4.12 9.69 7.38
C GLY A 30 3.86 8.80 8.60
N ALA A 31 4.58 7.68 8.70
CA ALA A 31 4.45 6.74 9.81
C ALA A 31 4.89 7.37 11.15
N LEU A 32 6.01 8.09 11.18
CA LEU A 32 6.45 8.82 12.38
C LEU A 32 5.44 9.88 12.82
N ALA A 33 4.90 10.65 11.87
CA ALA A 33 3.93 11.70 12.18
C ALA A 33 2.63 11.16 12.77
N SER A 34 2.27 9.90 12.48
CA SER A 34 1.11 9.23 13.06
C SER A 34 1.32 8.79 14.50
N GLY A 35 2.59 8.64 14.93
CA GLY A 35 2.97 8.08 16.23
C GLY A 35 2.76 6.58 16.35
N ALA A 36 2.51 5.85 15.25
CA ALA A 36 2.51 4.40 15.24
C ALA A 36 3.92 3.83 15.40
N GLU A 37 4.05 2.64 15.98
CA GLU A 37 5.31 1.90 15.98
C GLU A 37 5.67 1.49 14.55
N ILE A 38 6.86 1.86 14.09
CA ILE A 38 7.33 1.41 12.78
C ILE A 38 8.01 0.06 12.92
N ARG A 39 7.51 -0.93 12.17
CA ARG A 39 8.11 -2.26 12.05
C ARG A 39 8.58 -2.52 10.63
N TYR A 40 9.77 -3.09 10.51
CA TYR A 40 10.39 -3.36 9.22
C TYR A 40 10.16 -4.81 8.79
N LEU A 41 9.72 -4.97 7.55
CA LEU A 41 9.66 -6.24 6.84
C LEU A 41 10.96 -6.37 6.03
N ASN A 42 11.95 -7.08 6.56
CA ASN A 42 13.22 -7.20 5.87
C ASN A 42 13.09 -8.04 4.61
N ALA A 43 13.61 -7.51 3.50
CA ALA A 43 13.64 -8.16 2.21
C ALA A 43 15.07 -8.57 1.88
N PHE A 44 15.32 -9.85 1.69
CA PHE A 44 16.64 -10.41 1.47
C PHE A 44 16.83 -10.87 0.02
N ALA A 45 18.10 -10.94 -0.42
CA ALA A 45 18.43 -11.37 -1.78
C ALA A 45 18.00 -12.82 -2.05
N VAL A 46 18.02 -13.68 -1.05
CA VAL A 46 17.59 -15.09 -1.15
C VAL A 46 16.10 -15.19 -1.49
N ASP A 47 15.29 -14.23 -1.09
CA ASP A 47 13.85 -14.16 -1.34
C ASP A 47 13.51 -13.20 -2.51
N GLY A 48 14.49 -12.91 -3.38
CA GLY A 48 14.31 -11.99 -4.51
C GLY A 48 13.99 -10.55 -4.09
N PHE A 49 14.33 -10.17 -2.86
CA PHE A 49 14.00 -8.86 -2.26
C PHE A 49 12.49 -8.59 -2.12
N VAL A 50 11.70 -9.65 -2.01
CA VAL A 50 10.27 -9.57 -1.67
C VAL A 50 10.11 -9.81 -0.17
N PRO A 51 9.51 -8.88 0.59
CA PRO A 51 9.31 -9.07 2.03
C PRO A 51 8.17 -10.06 2.29
N ASP A 52 8.39 -11.02 3.19
CA ASP A 52 7.36 -11.96 3.62
C ASP A 52 6.48 -11.34 4.73
N LEU A 53 5.28 -10.90 4.34
CA LEU A 53 4.27 -10.40 5.26
C LEU A 53 3.65 -11.53 6.08
N GLY A 54 3.54 -12.73 5.51
CA GLY A 54 2.96 -13.91 6.16
C GLY A 54 3.80 -14.45 7.32
N ALA A 55 5.10 -14.20 7.32
CA ALA A 55 6.00 -14.58 8.42
C ALA A 55 5.82 -13.71 9.68
N GLN A 56 5.01 -12.65 9.64
CA GLN A 56 4.79 -11.82 10.82
C GLN A 56 3.88 -12.51 11.82
N PRO A 57 4.18 -12.43 13.13
CA PRO A 57 3.31 -13.00 14.16
C PRO A 57 1.90 -12.41 14.10
N ASP A 58 0.88 -13.24 14.32
CA ASP A 58 -0.52 -12.80 14.35
C ASP A 58 -0.76 -11.64 15.33
N ALA A 59 -0.08 -11.62 16.48
CA ALA A 59 -0.14 -10.55 17.46
C ALA A 59 0.36 -9.20 16.90
N VAL A 60 1.30 -9.21 15.94
CA VAL A 60 1.78 -8.02 15.25
C VAL A 60 0.75 -7.60 14.21
N LEU A 61 0.27 -8.52 13.39
CA LEU A 61 -0.73 -8.24 12.36
C LEU A 61 -2.03 -7.70 12.96
N ALA A 62 -2.47 -8.23 14.10
CA ALA A 62 -3.70 -7.80 14.80
C ALA A 62 -3.67 -6.32 15.22
N ARG A 63 -2.50 -5.76 15.56
CA ARG A 63 -2.33 -4.34 15.93
C ARG A 63 -1.85 -3.47 14.79
N THR A 64 -1.56 -4.08 13.62
CA THR A 64 -1.17 -3.35 12.42
C THR A 64 -2.35 -2.55 11.90
N THR A 65 -2.10 -1.31 11.51
CA THR A 65 -3.09 -0.40 10.91
C THR A 65 -2.83 -0.16 9.45
N ILE A 66 -1.56 -0.22 9.03
CA ILE A 66 -1.16 0.00 7.65
C ILE A 66 0.09 -0.82 7.33
N VAL A 67 0.10 -1.41 6.16
CA VAL A 67 1.26 -2.07 5.55
C VAL A 67 1.58 -1.35 4.25
N TYR A 68 2.83 -0.99 4.05
CA TYR A 68 3.31 -0.37 2.82
C TYR A 68 4.29 -1.29 2.12
N LEU A 69 3.92 -1.74 0.92
CA LEU A 69 4.75 -2.53 0.02
C LEU A 69 4.99 -1.77 -1.29
N CYS A 70 6.01 -2.17 -2.03
CA CYS A 70 6.32 -1.62 -3.35
C CYS A 70 6.63 -2.78 -4.29
N SER A 71 6.00 -2.80 -5.46
CA SER A 71 6.29 -3.81 -6.49
C SER A 71 6.22 -3.18 -7.87
N PRO A 72 7.32 -3.19 -8.65
CA PRO A 72 8.70 -3.58 -8.28
C PRO A 72 9.29 -2.75 -7.15
N THR A 73 10.14 -3.37 -6.30
CA THR A 73 10.68 -2.75 -5.08
C THR A 73 11.70 -1.65 -5.39
N ASN A 74 11.71 -0.60 -4.59
CA ASN A 74 12.71 0.45 -4.62
C ASN A 74 13.54 0.40 -3.33
N PRO A 75 14.88 0.19 -3.40
CA PRO A 75 15.76 0.27 -4.57
C PRO A 75 16.10 -1.07 -5.27
N GLN A 76 15.64 -2.20 -4.76
CA GLN A 76 16.19 -3.53 -5.11
C GLN A 76 15.70 -4.08 -6.45
N GLY A 77 14.50 -3.66 -6.92
CA GLY A 77 13.87 -4.17 -8.15
C GLY A 77 13.23 -5.55 -8.02
N GLY A 78 13.03 -6.05 -6.80
CA GLY A 78 12.28 -7.29 -6.56
C GLY A 78 10.82 -7.16 -6.99
N VAL A 79 10.24 -8.21 -7.53
CA VAL A 79 8.87 -8.24 -8.03
C VAL A 79 8.06 -9.26 -7.25
N MET A 80 6.98 -8.82 -6.64
CA MET A 80 6.02 -9.71 -5.98
C MET A 80 5.31 -10.56 -7.04
N SER A 81 5.13 -11.83 -6.76
CA SER A 81 4.28 -12.70 -7.58
C SER A 81 2.80 -12.36 -7.36
N LEU A 82 1.93 -12.83 -8.25
CA LEU A 82 0.48 -12.70 -8.09
C LEU A 82 0.02 -13.32 -6.77
N ASP A 83 0.58 -14.46 -6.38
CA ASP A 83 0.24 -15.16 -5.14
C ASP A 83 0.71 -14.40 -3.90
N ASP A 84 1.89 -13.75 -3.93
CA ASP A 84 2.35 -12.88 -2.84
C ASP A 84 1.38 -11.72 -2.63
N ILE A 85 0.92 -11.08 -3.71
CA ILE A 85 -0.03 -9.97 -3.64
C ILE A 85 -1.40 -10.45 -3.14
N LYS A 86 -1.91 -11.59 -3.63
CA LYS A 86 -3.16 -12.20 -3.15
C LYS A 86 -3.09 -12.53 -1.66
N SER A 87 -1.97 -13.11 -1.21
CA SER A 87 -1.73 -13.40 0.20
C SER A 87 -1.74 -12.12 1.05
N ALA A 88 -1.07 -11.06 0.60
CA ALA A 88 -1.05 -9.78 1.31
C ALA A 88 -2.45 -9.15 1.41
N ILE A 89 -3.26 -9.19 0.34
CA ILE A 89 -4.67 -8.72 0.34
C ILE A 89 -5.50 -9.53 1.33
N SER A 90 -5.37 -10.85 1.33
CA SER A 90 -6.10 -11.73 2.24
C SER A 90 -5.76 -11.46 3.71
N LEU A 91 -4.47 -11.24 4.02
CA LEU A 91 -4.04 -10.84 5.35
C LEU A 91 -4.59 -9.46 5.76
N ALA A 92 -4.62 -8.50 4.83
CA ALA A 92 -5.20 -7.18 5.08
C ALA A 92 -6.68 -7.28 5.47
N ARG A 93 -7.44 -8.08 4.74
CA ARG A 93 -8.87 -8.33 5.02
C ARG A 93 -9.08 -9.06 6.34
N LYS A 94 -8.27 -10.10 6.61
CA LYS A 94 -8.33 -10.91 7.84
C LYS A 94 -8.07 -10.08 9.10
N HIS A 95 -7.04 -9.24 9.07
CA HIS A 95 -6.59 -8.48 10.25
C HIS A 95 -7.10 -7.03 10.30
N GLY A 96 -7.75 -6.56 9.22
CA GLY A 96 -8.38 -5.25 9.15
C GLY A 96 -7.37 -4.09 9.07
N PHE A 97 -6.19 -4.29 8.50
CA PHE A 97 -5.26 -3.21 8.20
C PHE A 97 -5.40 -2.73 6.76
N LEU A 98 -4.94 -1.52 6.48
CA LEU A 98 -4.85 -0.98 5.13
C LEU A 98 -3.56 -1.47 4.46
N LEU A 99 -3.68 -2.18 3.35
CA LEU A 99 -2.57 -2.53 2.49
C LEU A 99 -2.38 -1.45 1.42
N VAL A 100 -1.20 -0.85 1.37
CA VAL A 100 -0.82 0.11 0.33
C VAL A 100 0.26 -0.52 -0.52
N ILE A 101 0.01 -0.66 -1.82
CA ILE A 101 0.98 -1.15 -2.81
C ILE A 101 1.36 0.00 -3.74
N ASP A 102 2.64 0.35 -3.73
CA ASP A 102 3.22 1.35 -4.62
C ASP A 102 3.71 0.68 -5.90
N GLU A 103 3.00 0.94 -6.99
CA GLU A 103 3.28 0.40 -8.33
C GLU A 103 3.93 1.42 -9.26
N CYS A 104 4.63 2.43 -8.73
CA CYS A 104 5.25 3.47 -9.54
C CYS A 104 6.25 2.96 -10.58
N TYR A 105 6.75 1.73 -10.43
CA TYR A 105 7.71 1.09 -11.34
C TYR A 105 7.12 -0.04 -12.19
N CYS A 106 5.81 -0.30 -12.13
CA CYS A 106 5.16 -1.43 -12.80
C CYS A 106 5.31 -1.45 -14.32
N ASP A 107 5.55 -0.29 -14.96
CA ASP A 107 5.77 -0.18 -16.40
C ASP A 107 7.26 -0.23 -16.82
N ILE A 108 8.18 -0.43 -15.86
CA ILE A 108 9.63 -0.54 -16.10
C ILE A 108 10.05 -2.00 -15.91
N TRP A 109 9.90 -2.79 -16.95
CA TRP A 109 10.20 -4.22 -16.91
C TRP A 109 10.89 -4.72 -18.18
N ARG A 110 11.47 -5.93 -18.10
CA ARG A 110 12.05 -6.67 -19.24
C ARG A 110 11.48 -8.07 -19.26
N GLY A 111 11.04 -8.51 -20.44
CA GLY A 111 10.44 -9.83 -20.62
C GLY A 111 8.96 -9.83 -20.26
N THR A 112 8.59 -10.20 -19.04
CA THR A 112 7.20 -10.28 -18.58
C THR A 112 6.83 -9.09 -17.72
N PRO A 113 5.67 -8.45 -17.93
CA PRO A 113 5.19 -7.41 -17.03
C PRO A 113 4.95 -7.96 -15.61
N PRO A 114 5.24 -7.17 -14.57
CA PRO A 114 4.91 -7.56 -13.20
C PRO A 114 3.39 -7.63 -13.00
N PRO A 115 2.89 -8.56 -12.17
CA PRO A 115 1.47 -8.58 -11.82
C PRO A 115 1.10 -7.35 -10.99
N GLY A 116 -0.13 -6.88 -11.16
CA GLY A 116 -0.67 -5.73 -10.44
C GLY A 116 -1.59 -6.12 -9.29
N ALA A 117 -1.71 -5.24 -8.29
CA ALA A 117 -2.59 -5.48 -7.15
C ALA A 117 -4.07 -5.45 -7.52
N LEU A 118 -4.46 -4.71 -8.55
CA LEU A 118 -5.82 -4.74 -9.07
C LEU A 118 -6.14 -6.08 -9.74
N GLU A 119 -5.18 -6.66 -10.46
CA GLU A 119 -5.29 -8.00 -11.05
C GLU A 119 -5.47 -9.06 -9.94
N ALA A 120 -4.65 -8.99 -8.89
CA ALA A 120 -4.76 -9.88 -7.74
C ALA A 120 -6.12 -9.76 -7.03
N ALA A 121 -6.61 -8.54 -6.84
CA ALA A 121 -7.91 -8.28 -6.22
C ALA A 121 -9.06 -8.83 -7.07
N ALA A 122 -9.00 -8.68 -8.40
CA ALA A 122 -9.97 -9.24 -9.33
C ALA A 122 -9.96 -10.77 -9.29
N ALA A 123 -8.78 -11.41 -9.30
CA ALA A 123 -8.65 -12.86 -9.21
C ALA A 123 -9.24 -13.42 -7.91
N ILE A 124 -8.98 -12.77 -6.76
CA ILE A 124 -9.60 -13.15 -5.48
C ILE A 124 -11.13 -13.05 -5.58
N HIS A 125 -11.65 -11.96 -6.14
CA HIS A 125 -13.10 -11.75 -6.26
C HIS A 125 -13.78 -12.82 -7.13
N GLU A 126 -13.13 -13.25 -8.21
CA GLU A 126 -13.60 -14.35 -9.06
C GLU A 126 -13.60 -15.70 -8.27
N GLU A 127 -12.56 -15.96 -7.49
CA GLU A 127 -12.45 -17.17 -6.67
C GLU A 127 -13.47 -17.21 -5.51
N GLU A 128 -13.76 -16.07 -4.88
CA GLU A 128 -14.76 -15.94 -3.81
C GLU A 128 -16.21 -15.96 -4.34
N GLY A 129 -16.39 -15.83 -5.65
CA GLY A 129 -17.68 -15.70 -6.33
C GLY A 129 -18.14 -14.23 -6.39
N ALA A 130 -18.46 -13.78 -7.60
CA ALA A 130 -18.84 -12.37 -7.89
C ALA A 130 -20.05 -11.87 -7.07
N ASP A 131 -20.87 -12.78 -6.56
CA ASP A 131 -22.07 -12.47 -5.76
C ASP A 131 -21.78 -12.35 -4.25
N SER A 132 -20.53 -12.38 -3.82
CA SER A 132 -20.14 -12.26 -2.40
C SER A 132 -20.59 -10.95 -1.73
N GLY A 133 -20.93 -9.92 -2.51
CA GLY A 133 -21.29 -8.58 -2.03
C GLY A 133 -20.12 -7.82 -1.38
N LEU A 134 -18.92 -8.36 -1.43
CA LEU A 134 -17.71 -7.73 -0.90
C LEU A 134 -17.07 -6.82 -1.94
N ASP A 135 -16.68 -5.62 -1.51
CA ASP A 135 -15.85 -4.74 -2.34
C ASP A 135 -14.49 -5.42 -2.62
N PRO A 136 -14.16 -5.72 -3.89
CA PRO A 136 -12.89 -6.34 -4.24
C PRO A 136 -11.67 -5.50 -3.84
N LEU A 137 -11.83 -4.20 -3.65
CA LEU A 137 -10.76 -3.28 -3.23
C LEU A 137 -10.77 -2.98 -1.73
N ARG A 138 -11.61 -3.67 -0.95
CA ARG A 138 -11.64 -3.49 0.50
C ARG A 138 -10.25 -3.70 1.12
N ASN A 139 -9.83 -2.75 1.98
CA ASN A 139 -8.52 -2.72 2.64
C ASN A 139 -7.31 -2.60 1.70
N LEU A 140 -7.49 -2.33 0.42
CA LEU A 140 -6.42 -2.18 -0.56
C LEU A 140 -6.36 -0.75 -1.08
N VAL A 141 -5.16 -0.22 -1.22
CA VAL A 141 -4.86 1.03 -1.95
C VAL A 141 -3.66 0.82 -2.84
N VAL A 142 -3.81 1.15 -4.11
CA VAL A 142 -2.76 1.10 -5.13
C VAL A 142 -2.35 2.52 -5.49
N LEU A 143 -1.05 2.79 -5.42
CA LEU A 143 -0.46 4.07 -5.81
C LEU A 143 0.28 3.91 -7.14
N ASN A 144 0.10 4.85 -8.05
CA ASN A 144 0.86 4.89 -9.29
C ASN A 144 1.20 6.34 -9.64
N SER A 145 2.20 6.53 -10.52
CA SER A 145 2.71 7.85 -10.87
C SER A 145 3.20 7.90 -12.32
N LEU A 146 2.97 9.02 -12.98
CA LEU A 146 3.55 9.29 -14.29
C LEU A 146 5.07 9.55 -14.23
N SER A 147 5.62 9.73 -13.04
CA SER A 147 7.03 10.09 -12.85
C SER A 147 8.00 9.07 -13.46
N LYS A 148 7.70 7.78 -13.33
CA LYS A 148 8.57 6.69 -13.81
C LYS A 148 8.05 6.09 -15.12
N ARG A 149 6.78 5.65 -15.14
CA ARG A 149 6.16 5.03 -16.32
C ARG A 149 6.23 5.88 -17.59
N SER A 150 6.12 7.22 -17.46
CA SER A 150 6.06 8.14 -18.58
C SER A 150 7.24 9.12 -18.63
N SER A 151 8.28 8.90 -17.84
CA SER A 151 9.44 9.81 -17.69
C SER A 151 9.03 11.28 -17.43
N ALA A 152 7.88 11.46 -16.79
CA ALA A 152 7.23 12.75 -16.62
C ALA A 152 7.25 13.23 -15.16
N ALA A 153 8.38 13.05 -14.48
CA ALA A 153 8.52 13.41 -13.06
C ALA A 153 8.20 14.88 -12.75
N GLY A 154 8.45 15.78 -13.71
CA GLY A 154 8.17 17.22 -13.57
C GLY A 154 6.68 17.56 -13.52
N LEU A 155 5.79 16.73 -14.07
CA LEU A 155 4.35 16.99 -14.07
C LEU A 155 3.70 16.84 -12.69
N ARG A 156 4.37 16.21 -11.72
CA ARG A 156 3.85 15.95 -10.37
C ARG A 156 2.45 15.32 -10.37
N ALA A 157 2.21 14.40 -11.32
CA ALA A 157 0.94 13.70 -11.50
C ALA A 157 1.05 12.23 -11.14
N GLY A 158 0.00 11.71 -10.51
CA GLY A 158 -0.17 10.32 -10.14
C GLY A 158 -1.64 10.05 -9.82
N TYR A 159 -1.96 8.81 -9.55
CA TYR A 159 -3.30 8.41 -9.17
C TYR A 159 -3.27 7.38 -8.04
N ILE A 160 -4.41 7.28 -7.38
CA ILE A 160 -4.68 6.35 -6.29
C ILE A 160 -5.98 5.63 -6.60
N ILE A 161 -5.98 4.32 -6.48
CA ILE A 161 -7.16 3.46 -6.66
C ILE A 161 -7.25 2.55 -5.43
N GLY A 162 -8.45 2.26 -4.94
CA GLY A 162 -8.59 1.33 -3.83
C GLY A 162 -9.88 1.48 -3.05
N ASP A 163 -9.84 1.05 -1.80
CA ASP A 163 -10.94 1.09 -0.85
C ASP A 163 -11.70 2.43 -0.88
N ALA A 164 -13.00 2.36 -1.17
CA ALA A 164 -13.83 3.54 -1.41
C ALA A 164 -13.86 4.51 -0.22
N LEU A 165 -13.80 4.00 1.02
CA LEU A 165 -13.77 4.85 2.22
C LEU A 165 -12.45 5.61 2.31
N VAL A 166 -11.33 4.93 2.03
CA VAL A 166 -9.99 5.54 2.06
C VAL A 166 -9.84 6.58 0.96
N ILE A 167 -10.33 6.27 -0.25
CA ILE A 167 -10.31 7.22 -1.37
C ILE A 167 -11.16 8.46 -1.04
N GLY A 168 -12.37 8.28 -0.51
CA GLY A 168 -13.24 9.39 -0.10
C GLY A 168 -12.58 10.33 0.91
N LEU A 169 -11.90 9.79 1.91
CA LEU A 169 -11.13 10.57 2.89
C LEU A 169 -9.95 11.30 2.26
N SER A 170 -9.23 10.66 1.33
CA SER A 170 -8.09 11.24 0.64
C SER A 170 -8.50 12.43 -0.24
N VAL A 171 -9.60 12.31 -0.98
CA VAL A 171 -10.15 13.38 -1.83
C VAL A 171 -10.59 14.58 -0.97
N SER A 172 -11.30 14.35 0.12
CA SER A 172 -11.72 15.41 1.04
C SER A 172 -10.54 16.20 1.59
N TYR A 173 -9.43 15.52 1.92
CA TYR A 173 -8.22 16.17 2.40
C TYR A 173 -7.50 17.01 1.33
N THR A 174 -7.47 16.55 0.08
CA THR A 174 -6.85 17.29 -1.02
C THR A 174 -7.61 18.56 -1.35
N HIS A 175 -8.94 18.54 -1.29
CA HIS A 175 -9.78 19.73 -1.50
C HIS A 175 -9.60 20.78 -0.39
N LEU A 176 -9.46 20.36 0.87
CA LEU A 176 -9.17 21.30 1.97
C LEU A 176 -7.84 22.04 1.78
N ARG A 177 -6.80 21.37 1.24
CA ARG A 177 -5.52 22.01 0.95
C ARG A 177 -5.55 22.96 -0.24
N ALA A 178 -6.36 22.68 -1.26
CA ALA A 178 -6.49 23.57 -2.41
C ALA A 178 -7.04 24.96 -2.00
N HIS A 179 -7.91 25.02 -1.01
CA HIS A 179 -8.44 26.28 -0.46
C HIS A 179 -7.44 27.06 0.42
N GLU A 180 -6.40 26.40 0.96
CA GLU A 180 -5.37 27.07 1.77
C GLU A 180 -4.30 27.77 0.92
N THR A 181 -4.08 27.35 -0.32
CA THR A 181 -3.05 27.93 -1.21
C THR A 181 -3.49 29.19 -1.92
N ASP A 182 -4.79 29.52 -1.93
CA ASP A 182 -5.31 30.76 -2.55
C ASP A 182 -5.20 32.00 -1.64
N ARG A 183 -4.48 31.90 -0.52
CA ARG A 183 -4.36 33.02 0.46
C ARG A 183 -2.95 33.64 0.57
N TYR A 184 -2.04 33.35 -0.37
CA TYR A 184 -0.74 34.00 -0.41
C TYR A 184 -0.40 34.55 -1.80
#